data_cb6cb9899464c6d0c39cba2c34ea399a
#
_entry.id   cb6cb9899464c6d0c39cba2c34ea399a
#
_cell.length_a   1.000
_cell.length_b   1.000
_cell.length_c   1.000
_cell.angle_alpha   90.00
_cell.angle_beta   90.00
_cell.angle_gamma   90.00
#
_symmetry.space_group_name_H-M   'P 1'
#
loop_
_entity.id
_entity.type
_entity.pdbx_description
1 polymer ?
#
loop_
_entity_poly.entity_id
_entity_poly.type
_entity_poly.pdbx_seq_one_letter_code
_entity_poly.pdbx_strand_id
1 'polypeptide(L)'
;MNGLAKRYRKTNQLFRRLLRFGRLVFCMLVVKPVHELGSPLLRLAVQLLQLVFFTLKDMNRNRTNVRTASLSFYTLFSLVPLLAILFAAAKAMGYIDLLLENLYSIFPQSPEIVDYAVDFAERTLARTRGGWMAAVAAVAMLWSALSLIEELVRAVNEPWKAASRRGIVRYGIYLGILILFPAFWVGAEVATLAVGSLLGIDSHPIYRLLIRITALLLEFFSFVLFYKLVPRTRVQWSSALAAGLTAGAFFLIFHWIYTSVLWKVTSYNAIYGSFAALPLFLFWLRYSWQILLTGNELAYAHQNLHLLREERRERKTKKA
;
A
#
# COMPACT_ATOMS: atom_id res chain seq x y z
N MET A 1 -3.95 -45.25 -28.93
CA MET A 1 -4.04 -44.40 -27.71
C MET A 1 -2.81 -44.45 -26.79
N ASN A 2 -1.93 -45.46 -26.86
CA ASN A 2 -0.76 -45.54 -25.97
C ASN A 2 0.42 -44.58 -26.22
N GLY A 3 0.55 -44.00 -27.42
CA GLY A 3 1.67 -43.12 -27.74
C GLY A 3 1.57 -41.71 -27.18
N LEU A 4 0.36 -41.17 -27.14
CA LEU A 4 0.09 -39.81 -26.60
C LEU A 4 0.26 -39.75 -25.07
N ALA A 5 -0.21 -40.76 -24.36
CA ALA A 5 -0.04 -40.85 -22.89
C ALA A 5 1.44 -41.00 -22.49
N LYS A 6 2.27 -41.69 -23.29
CA LYS A 6 3.70 -41.83 -23.05
C LYS A 6 4.48 -40.53 -23.33
N ARG A 7 4.06 -39.75 -24.33
CA ARG A 7 4.60 -38.40 -24.61
C ARG A 7 4.24 -37.44 -23.48
N TYR A 8 3.00 -37.42 -23.02
CA TYR A 8 2.54 -36.53 -21.95
C TYR A 8 3.26 -36.80 -20.61
N ARG A 9 3.49 -38.08 -20.27
CA ARG A 9 4.28 -38.47 -19.09
C ARG A 9 5.74 -38.04 -19.20
N LYS A 10 6.34 -38.14 -20.38
CA LYS A 10 7.76 -37.74 -20.62
C LYS A 10 7.94 -36.24 -20.53
N THR A 11 7.00 -35.45 -21.07
CA THR A 11 7.00 -33.98 -21.00
C THR A 11 6.81 -33.48 -19.56
N ASN A 12 5.91 -34.13 -18.81
CA ASN A 12 5.69 -33.81 -17.39
C ASN A 12 6.89 -34.17 -16.51
N GLN A 13 7.61 -35.25 -16.83
CA GLN A 13 8.84 -35.63 -16.10
C GLN A 13 10.00 -34.67 -16.43
N LEU A 14 10.15 -34.25 -17.69
CA LEU A 14 11.13 -33.24 -18.10
C LEU A 14 10.83 -31.89 -17.43
N PHE A 15 9.59 -31.46 -17.45
CA PHE A 15 9.16 -30.23 -16.80
C PHE A 15 9.41 -30.24 -15.28
N ARG A 16 9.11 -31.35 -14.62
CA ARG A 16 9.43 -31.53 -13.18
C ARG A 16 10.93 -31.58 -12.90
N ARG A 17 11.75 -32.16 -13.81
CA ARG A 17 13.23 -32.14 -13.70
C ARG A 17 13.78 -30.74 -13.91
N LEU A 18 13.28 -29.99 -14.89
CA LEU A 18 13.66 -28.60 -15.14
C LEU A 18 13.28 -27.70 -13.96
N LEU A 19 12.09 -27.89 -13.38
CA LEU A 19 11.68 -27.15 -12.18
C LEU A 19 12.53 -27.51 -10.96
N ARG A 20 12.92 -28.79 -10.78
CA ARG A 20 13.83 -29.22 -9.70
C ARG A 20 15.22 -28.65 -9.91
N PHE A 21 15.73 -28.69 -11.16
CA PHE A 21 17.04 -28.14 -11.49
C PHE A 21 17.06 -26.63 -11.32
N GLY A 22 16.05 -25.90 -11.82
CA GLY A 22 15.86 -24.47 -11.58
C GLY A 22 15.78 -24.13 -10.08
N ARG A 23 15.06 -24.95 -9.30
CA ARG A 23 14.97 -24.81 -7.84
C ARG A 23 16.31 -25.08 -7.13
N LEU A 24 17.10 -26.06 -7.62
CA LEU A 24 18.44 -26.33 -7.08
C LEU A 24 19.44 -25.22 -7.44
N VAL A 25 19.46 -24.78 -8.68
CA VAL A 25 20.30 -23.66 -9.14
C VAL A 25 19.92 -22.37 -8.40
N PHE A 26 18.62 -22.08 -8.28
CA PHE A 26 18.10 -20.97 -7.49
C PHE A 26 18.50 -21.10 -6.01
N CYS A 27 18.37 -22.29 -5.41
CA CYS A 27 18.81 -22.54 -4.05
C CYS A 27 20.32 -22.39 -3.86
N MET A 28 21.12 -22.78 -4.84
CA MET A 28 22.58 -22.61 -4.78
C MET A 28 22.97 -21.14 -4.94
N LEU A 29 22.41 -20.44 -5.91
CA LEU A 29 22.67 -19.01 -6.14
C LEU A 29 22.24 -18.14 -4.96
N VAL A 30 21.11 -18.45 -4.34
CA VAL A 30 20.59 -17.68 -3.19
C VAL A 30 21.41 -17.89 -1.91
N VAL A 31 22.22 -18.95 -1.82
CA VAL A 31 23.02 -19.27 -0.62
C VAL A 31 24.49 -18.93 -0.78
N LYS A 32 25.00 -18.82 -2.02
CA LYS A 32 26.42 -18.48 -2.25
C LYS A 32 26.74 -17.06 -1.76
N PRO A 33 27.89 -16.87 -1.14
CA PRO A 33 28.35 -15.54 -0.77
C PRO A 33 28.67 -14.74 -2.04
N VAL A 34 28.12 -13.53 -2.12
CA VAL A 34 28.18 -12.68 -3.33
C VAL A 34 29.62 -12.26 -3.68
N HIS A 35 30.53 -12.22 -2.69
CA HIS A 35 31.91 -11.84 -2.89
C HIS A 35 32.73 -12.87 -3.68
N GLU A 36 32.29 -14.14 -3.77
CA GLU A 36 32.95 -15.17 -4.57
C GLU A 36 32.65 -15.09 -6.06
N LEU A 37 31.71 -14.20 -6.48
CA LEU A 37 31.31 -14.03 -7.86
C LEU A 37 32.27 -13.04 -8.57
N GLY A 38 32.85 -13.46 -9.69
CA GLY A 38 33.86 -12.70 -10.41
C GLY A 38 33.37 -11.40 -11.07
N SER A 39 32.12 -11.33 -11.55
CA SER A 39 31.60 -10.15 -12.25
C SER A 39 30.68 -9.29 -11.37
N PRO A 40 30.78 -7.94 -11.44
CA PRO A 40 29.94 -7.05 -10.64
C PRO A 40 28.44 -7.14 -11.02
N LEU A 41 28.14 -7.37 -12.29
CA LEU A 41 26.74 -7.56 -12.77
C LEU A 41 26.12 -8.84 -12.20
N LEU A 42 26.90 -9.94 -12.13
CA LEU A 42 26.43 -11.18 -11.54
C LEU A 42 26.19 -11.04 -10.04
N ARG A 43 27.05 -10.28 -9.33
CA ARG A 43 26.86 -9.94 -7.91
C ARG A 43 25.55 -9.21 -7.69
N LEU A 44 25.28 -8.18 -8.49
CA LEU A 44 24.04 -7.40 -8.41
C LEU A 44 22.80 -8.27 -8.67
N ALA A 45 22.83 -9.06 -9.74
CA ALA A 45 21.71 -9.96 -10.08
C ALA A 45 21.42 -10.97 -8.97
N VAL A 46 22.45 -11.58 -8.39
CA VAL A 46 22.30 -12.53 -7.26
C VAL A 46 21.80 -11.82 -6.00
N GLN A 47 22.25 -10.60 -5.72
CA GLN A 47 21.73 -9.81 -4.59
C GLN A 47 20.25 -9.51 -4.75
N LEU A 48 19.82 -9.07 -5.93
CA LEU A 48 18.42 -8.81 -6.22
C LEU A 48 17.55 -10.07 -6.10
N LEU A 49 18.00 -11.19 -6.65
CA LEU A 49 17.32 -12.48 -6.50
C LEU A 49 17.20 -12.93 -5.04
N GLN A 50 18.27 -12.75 -4.25
CA GLN A 50 18.25 -13.04 -2.82
C GLN A 50 17.26 -12.12 -2.09
N LEU A 51 17.26 -10.84 -2.40
CA LEU A 51 16.36 -9.86 -1.82
C LEU A 51 14.90 -10.22 -2.07
N VAL A 52 14.53 -10.48 -3.33
CA VAL A 52 13.19 -10.92 -3.70
C VAL A 52 12.80 -12.23 -2.99
N PHE A 53 13.72 -13.20 -2.98
CA PHE A 53 13.45 -14.48 -2.30
C PHE A 53 13.20 -14.31 -0.81
N PHE A 54 14.03 -13.54 -0.09
CA PHE A 54 13.84 -13.31 1.34
C PHE A 54 12.59 -12.51 1.62
N THR A 55 12.28 -11.48 0.82
CA THR A 55 11.03 -10.71 0.91
C THR A 55 9.81 -11.62 0.80
N LEU A 56 9.71 -12.43 -0.26
CA LEU A 56 8.59 -13.35 -0.45
C LEU A 56 8.46 -14.40 0.65
N LYS A 57 9.59 -14.90 1.15
CA LYS A 57 9.60 -15.86 2.26
C LYS A 57 9.13 -15.21 3.56
N ASP A 58 9.58 -14.00 3.85
CA ASP A 58 9.21 -13.29 5.07
C ASP A 58 7.76 -12.82 5.03
N MET A 59 7.24 -12.38 3.88
CA MET A 59 5.81 -12.14 3.66
C MET A 59 4.95 -13.34 4.07
N ASN A 60 5.35 -14.53 3.65
CA ASN A 60 4.61 -15.75 3.98
C ASN A 60 4.74 -16.09 5.48
N ARG A 61 5.92 -15.92 6.07
CA ARG A 61 6.19 -16.14 7.50
C ARG A 61 5.39 -15.18 8.39
N ASN A 62 5.36 -13.91 8.02
CA ASN A 62 4.71 -12.83 8.74
C ASN A 62 3.21 -12.73 8.43
N ARG A 63 2.69 -13.64 7.60
CA ARG A 63 1.27 -13.68 7.16
C ARG A 63 0.79 -12.35 6.59
N THR A 64 1.64 -11.69 5.79
CA THR A 64 1.39 -10.36 5.24
C THR A 64 0.07 -10.29 4.47
N ASN A 65 -0.31 -11.35 3.73
CA ASN A 65 -1.60 -11.43 3.04
C ASN A 65 -2.81 -11.36 3.99
N VAL A 66 -2.72 -11.98 5.18
CA VAL A 66 -3.79 -11.93 6.18
C VAL A 66 -3.88 -10.54 6.79
N ARG A 67 -2.73 -9.93 7.10
CA ARG A 67 -2.67 -8.55 7.63
C ARG A 67 -3.19 -7.52 6.63
N THR A 68 -2.88 -7.71 5.34
CA THR A 68 -3.43 -6.89 4.27
C THR A 68 -4.97 -6.96 4.22
N ALA A 69 -5.53 -8.15 4.39
CA ALA A 69 -6.98 -8.31 4.44
C ALA A 69 -7.59 -7.63 5.68
N SER A 70 -6.95 -7.79 6.86
CA SER A 70 -7.36 -7.10 8.08
C SER A 70 -7.32 -5.59 7.92
N LEU A 71 -6.22 -5.04 7.38
CA LEU A 71 -6.10 -3.60 7.13
C LEU A 71 -7.16 -3.09 6.16
N SER A 72 -7.42 -3.82 5.09
CA SER A 72 -8.48 -3.45 4.14
C SER A 72 -9.85 -3.42 4.81
N PHE A 73 -10.15 -4.39 5.66
CA PHE A 73 -11.40 -4.43 6.42
C PHE A 73 -11.49 -3.24 7.41
N TYR A 74 -10.46 -3.02 8.22
CA TYR A 74 -10.47 -1.91 9.18
C TYR A 74 -10.52 -0.54 8.48
N THR A 75 -9.85 -0.38 7.33
CA THR A 75 -9.92 0.85 6.54
C THR A 75 -11.33 1.09 6.03
N LEU A 76 -11.98 0.07 5.46
CA LEU A 76 -13.37 0.19 5.00
C LEU A 76 -14.30 0.58 6.17
N PHE A 77 -14.12 -0.06 7.33
CA PHE A 77 -14.93 0.19 8.51
C PHE A 77 -14.70 1.57 9.12
N SER A 78 -13.46 2.08 9.05
CA SER A 78 -13.10 3.41 9.52
C SER A 78 -13.39 4.53 8.53
N LEU A 79 -13.66 4.20 7.26
CA LEU A 79 -13.93 5.19 6.21
C LEU A 79 -15.14 6.07 6.58
N VAL A 80 -16.20 5.45 7.05
CA VAL A 80 -17.45 6.14 7.43
C VAL A 80 -17.21 7.14 8.57
N PRO A 81 -16.62 6.74 9.73
CA PRO A 81 -16.27 7.68 10.79
C PRO A 81 -15.33 8.80 10.33
N LEU A 82 -14.33 8.44 9.51
CA LEU A 82 -13.35 9.40 9.03
C LEU A 82 -14.00 10.47 8.13
N LEU A 83 -14.87 10.06 7.23
CA LEU A 83 -15.64 10.98 6.39
C LEU A 83 -16.53 11.88 7.25
N ALA A 84 -17.25 11.33 8.24
CA ALA A 84 -18.08 12.13 9.13
C ALA A 84 -17.28 13.20 9.88
N ILE A 85 -16.09 12.87 10.39
CA ILE A 85 -15.17 13.81 11.05
C ILE A 85 -14.68 14.87 10.05
N LEU A 86 -14.31 14.46 8.84
CA LEU A 86 -13.83 15.36 7.80
C LEU A 86 -14.92 16.37 7.40
N PHE A 87 -16.14 15.91 7.18
CA PHE A 87 -17.28 16.77 6.89
C PHE A 87 -17.61 17.72 8.04
N ALA A 88 -17.58 17.23 9.29
CA ALA A 88 -17.80 18.05 10.46
C ALA A 88 -16.74 19.15 10.60
N ALA A 89 -15.47 18.81 10.39
CA ALA A 89 -14.37 19.77 10.43
C ALA A 89 -14.46 20.79 9.29
N ALA A 90 -14.71 20.36 8.06
CA ALA A 90 -14.89 21.25 6.92
C ALA A 90 -16.06 22.22 7.13
N LYS A 91 -17.18 21.74 7.67
CA LYS A 91 -18.34 22.56 8.00
C LYS A 91 -18.04 23.58 9.10
N ALA A 92 -17.34 23.16 10.16
CA ALA A 92 -16.95 24.05 11.27
C ALA A 92 -15.98 25.15 10.81
N MET A 93 -15.13 24.87 9.83
CA MET A 93 -14.17 25.81 9.26
C MET A 93 -14.74 26.63 8.08
N GLY A 94 -15.95 26.38 7.62
CA GLY A 94 -16.57 27.06 6.48
C GLY A 94 -16.06 26.60 5.11
N TYR A 95 -15.37 25.45 5.04
CA TYR A 95 -14.77 24.91 3.80
C TYR A 95 -15.59 23.75 3.18
N ILE A 96 -16.87 23.65 3.53
CA ILE A 96 -17.70 22.52 3.06
C ILE A 96 -17.86 22.53 1.54
N ASP A 97 -18.07 23.70 0.93
CA ASP A 97 -18.25 23.83 -0.52
C ASP A 97 -16.98 23.45 -1.28
N LEU A 98 -15.82 23.86 -0.78
CA LEU A 98 -14.52 23.49 -1.34
C LEU A 98 -14.28 21.98 -1.24
N LEU A 99 -14.67 21.36 -0.12
CA LEU A 99 -14.57 19.92 0.06
C LEU A 99 -15.44 19.18 -0.93
N LEU A 100 -16.68 19.61 -1.13
CA LEU A 100 -17.62 19.00 -2.05
C LEU A 100 -17.13 19.12 -3.49
N GLU A 101 -16.71 20.29 -3.91
CA GLU A 101 -16.16 20.53 -5.25
C GLU A 101 -14.99 19.62 -5.56
N ASN A 102 -14.04 19.47 -4.60
CA ASN A 102 -12.91 18.55 -4.74
C ASN A 102 -13.37 17.08 -4.80
N LEU A 103 -14.33 16.67 -3.97
CA LEU A 103 -14.84 15.29 -4.01
C LEU A 103 -15.49 14.97 -5.37
N TYR A 104 -16.31 15.87 -5.92
CA TYR A 104 -16.88 15.70 -7.26
C TYR A 104 -15.83 15.69 -8.35
N SER A 105 -14.76 16.48 -8.22
CA SER A 105 -13.64 16.47 -9.17
C SER A 105 -12.82 15.19 -9.15
N ILE A 106 -12.69 14.55 -7.98
CA ILE A 106 -11.98 13.25 -7.82
C ILE A 106 -12.84 12.10 -8.35
N PHE A 107 -14.18 12.20 -8.22
CA PHE A 107 -15.11 11.15 -8.66
C PHE A 107 -16.08 11.64 -9.76
N PRO A 108 -15.59 12.18 -10.89
CA PRO A 108 -16.44 12.79 -11.92
C PRO A 108 -17.38 11.80 -12.59
N GLN A 109 -17.04 10.51 -12.56
CA GLN A 109 -17.80 9.44 -13.19
C GLN A 109 -18.83 8.77 -12.27
N SER A 110 -18.84 9.14 -11.00
CA SER A 110 -19.69 8.53 -9.98
C SER A 110 -20.17 9.58 -8.96
N PRO A 111 -20.85 10.65 -9.40
CA PRO A 111 -21.34 11.68 -8.50
C PRO A 111 -22.26 11.12 -7.41
N GLU A 112 -23.02 10.06 -7.74
CA GLU A 112 -23.89 9.35 -6.81
C GLU A 112 -23.15 8.82 -5.57
N ILE A 113 -21.88 8.39 -5.70
CA ILE A 113 -21.07 7.95 -4.56
C ILE A 113 -20.75 9.12 -3.63
N VAL A 114 -20.47 10.29 -4.21
CA VAL A 114 -20.24 11.52 -3.46
C VAL A 114 -21.51 11.93 -2.75
N ASP A 115 -22.67 11.94 -3.45
CA ASP A 115 -23.98 12.26 -2.88
C ASP A 115 -24.32 11.32 -1.72
N TYR A 116 -24.10 10.01 -1.88
CA TYR A 116 -24.28 9.03 -0.81
C TYR A 116 -23.40 9.32 0.40
N ALA A 117 -22.12 9.65 0.17
CA ALA A 117 -21.17 9.94 1.24
C ALA A 117 -21.54 11.22 1.99
N VAL A 118 -21.97 12.26 1.26
CA VAL A 118 -22.46 13.53 1.81
C VAL A 118 -23.70 13.34 2.64
N ASP A 119 -24.73 12.74 2.06
CA ASP A 119 -26.02 12.48 2.70
C ASP A 119 -25.85 11.59 3.95
N PHE A 120 -24.98 10.57 3.86
CA PHE A 120 -24.64 9.75 5.01
C PHE A 120 -23.92 10.54 6.11
N ALA A 121 -22.96 11.39 5.76
CA ALA A 121 -22.25 12.24 6.72
C ALA A 121 -23.21 13.24 7.37
N GLU A 122 -24.08 13.90 6.59
CA GLU A 122 -25.06 14.85 7.10
C GLU A 122 -26.11 14.18 7.99
N ARG A 123 -26.65 13.04 7.61
CA ARG A 123 -27.57 12.26 8.47
C ARG A 123 -26.93 11.79 9.74
N THR A 124 -25.65 11.38 9.68
CA THR A 124 -24.89 10.96 10.86
C THR A 124 -24.69 12.12 11.79
N LEU A 125 -24.28 13.30 11.29
CA LEU A 125 -24.12 14.53 12.07
C LEU A 125 -25.46 15.04 12.64
N ALA A 126 -26.54 15.01 11.85
CA ALA A 126 -27.87 15.45 12.27
C ALA A 126 -28.46 14.55 13.39
N ARG A 127 -28.27 13.24 13.27
CA ARG A 127 -28.70 12.27 14.30
C ARG A 127 -27.86 12.34 15.58
N THR A 128 -26.65 12.92 15.52
CA THR A 128 -25.75 13.11 16.67
C THR A 128 -26.17 14.28 17.57
N ARG A 129 -27.22 15.02 17.20
CA ARG A 129 -27.72 16.20 17.98
C ARG A 129 -28.37 15.87 19.32
N GLY A 130 -28.11 14.76 19.92
CA GLY A 130 -28.50 14.51 21.31
C GLY A 130 -28.98 13.09 21.58
N GLY A 131 -28.43 12.51 22.60
CA GLY A 131 -28.85 11.23 23.15
C GLY A 131 -27.72 10.21 23.27
N TRP A 132 -27.99 9.15 24.02
CA TRP A 132 -27.05 8.05 24.26
C TRP A 132 -26.60 7.34 22.97
N MET A 133 -27.44 7.30 21.92
CA MET A 133 -27.07 6.74 20.63
C MET A 133 -25.93 7.49 19.93
N ALA A 134 -25.88 8.81 20.07
CA ALA A 134 -24.79 9.62 19.55
C ALA A 134 -23.46 9.29 20.26
N ALA A 135 -23.50 9.12 21.57
CA ALA A 135 -22.33 8.72 22.36
C ALA A 135 -21.83 7.32 21.95
N VAL A 136 -22.73 6.35 21.75
CA VAL A 136 -22.39 5.00 21.28
C VAL A 136 -21.77 5.05 19.87
N ALA A 137 -22.35 5.84 18.95
CA ALA A 137 -21.79 6.01 17.60
C ALA A 137 -20.39 6.64 17.64
N ALA A 138 -20.18 7.68 18.45
CA ALA A 138 -18.88 8.32 18.61
C ALA A 138 -17.82 7.35 19.19
N VAL A 139 -18.19 6.54 20.17
CA VAL A 139 -17.31 5.50 20.75
C VAL A 139 -16.97 4.44 19.69
N ALA A 140 -17.96 3.96 18.93
CA ALA A 140 -17.72 2.99 17.85
C ALA A 140 -16.80 3.55 16.74
N MET A 141 -16.97 4.84 16.44
CA MET A 141 -16.12 5.55 15.48
C MET A 141 -14.67 5.64 15.97
N LEU A 142 -14.46 6.07 17.20
CA LEU A 142 -13.13 6.13 17.82
C LEU A 142 -12.49 4.74 17.89
N TRP A 143 -13.26 3.73 18.29
CA TRP A 143 -12.79 2.34 18.32
C TRP A 143 -12.34 1.85 16.94
N SER A 144 -13.11 2.14 15.89
CA SER A 144 -12.77 1.75 14.51
C SER A 144 -11.46 2.41 14.05
N ALA A 145 -11.30 3.72 14.25
CA ALA A 145 -10.09 4.46 13.92
C ALA A 145 -8.86 3.96 14.70
N LEU A 146 -9.00 3.72 15.99
CA LEU A 146 -7.93 3.16 16.82
C LEU A 146 -7.54 1.75 16.39
N SER A 147 -8.52 0.91 16.02
CA SER A 147 -8.28 -0.45 15.53
C SER A 147 -7.49 -0.46 14.22
N LEU A 148 -7.77 0.46 13.29
CA LEU A 148 -6.99 0.62 12.06
C LEU A 148 -5.54 0.98 12.38
N ILE A 149 -5.31 1.94 13.27
CA ILE A 149 -3.97 2.36 13.69
C ILE A 149 -3.23 1.21 14.35
N GLU A 150 -3.88 0.48 15.26
CA GLU A 150 -3.26 -0.68 15.91
C GLU A 150 -2.85 -1.75 14.91
N GLU A 151 -3.72 -2.09 13.96
CA GLU A 151 -3.42 -3.10 12.94
C GLU A 151 -2.31 -2.64 12.01
N LEU A 152 -2.31 -1.38 11.59
CA LEU A 152 -1.22 -0.80 10.80
C LEU A 152 0.12 -0.89 11.53
N VAL A 153 0.14 -0.45 12.79
CA VAL A 153 1.34 -0.50 13.62
C VAL A 153 1.85 -1.92 13.81
N ARG A 154 0.95 -2.88 14.05
CA ARG A 154 1.31 -4.30 14.16
C ARG A 154 1.88 -4.82 12.83
N ALA A 155 1.19 -4.57 11.72
CA ALA A 155 1.58 -5.05 10.41
C ALA A 155 2.97 -4.51 9.99
N VAL A 156 3.21 -3.22 10.20
CA VAL A 156 4.50 -2.59 9.83
C VAL A 156 5.65 -3.04 10.74
N ASN A 157 5.40 -3.28 12.03
CA ASN A 157 6.46 -3.65 12.98
C ASN A 157 6.73 -5.15 13.05
N GLU A 158 5.89 -6.00 12.46
CA GLU A 158 6.07 -7.46 12.48
C GLU A 158 7.40 -7.93 11.88
N PRO A 159 7.81 -7.49 10.67
CA PRO A 159 9.10 -7.90 10.10
C PRO A 159 10.27 -7.51 11.01
N TRP A 160 10.19 -6.36 11.63
CA TRP A 160 11.23 -5.78 12.47
C TRP A 160 11.32 -6.42 13.86
N LYS A 161 10.36 -7.27 14.25
CA LYS A 161 10.23 -7.87 15.59
C LYS A 161 10.36 -6.82 16.70
N ALA A 162 9.90 -5.61 16.42
CA ALA A 162 10.02 -4.49 17.33
C ALA A 162 9.03 -4.65 18.50
N ALA A 163 9.55 -4.60 19.72
CA ALA A 163 8.74 -4.71 20.91
C ALA A 163 7.64 -3.64 20.95
N SER A 164 6.40 -4.08 21.16
CA SER A 164 5.25 -3.20 21.28
C SER A 164 5.25 -2.46 22.61
N ARG A 165 6.05 -1.40 22.74
CA ARG A 165 5.88 -0.47 23.87
C ARG A 165 4.64 0.38 23.62
N ARG A 166 3.57 0.09 24.33
CA ARG A 166 2.32 0.85 24.35
C ARG A 166 2.59 2.21 25.00
N GLY A 167 2.59 3.27 24.20
CA GLY A 167 2.71 4.64 24.72
C GLY A 167 1.71 5.54 23.99
N ILE A 168 0.87 6.24 24.73
CA ILE A 168 -0.15 7.17 24.21
C ILE A 168 0.43 8.18 23.21
N VAL A 169 1.63 8.72 23.49
CA VAL A 169 2.34 9.65 22.61
C VAL A 169 2.60 9.05 21.22
N ARG A 170 2.87 7.75 21.14
CA ARG A 170 3.13 7.07 19.85
C ARG A 170 1.86 6.87 19.03
N TYR A 171 0.73 6.62 19.68
CA TYR A 171 -0.57 6.60 18.97
C TYR A 171 -0.86 7.96 18.34
N GLY A 172 -0.56 9.06 19.02
CA GLY A 172 -0.66 10.41 18.48
C GLY A 172 0.22 10.62 17.24
N ILE A 173 1.45 10.11 17.25
CA ILE A 173 2.36 10.17 16.09
C ILE A 173 1.80 9.38 14.89
N TYR A 174 1.29 8.15 15.10
CA TYR A 174 0.73 7.35 14.02
C TYR A 174 -0.58 7.92 13.50
N LEU A 175 -1.43 8.46 14.38
CA LEU A 175 -2.62 9.18 13.99
C LEU A 175 -2.24 10.44 13.17
N GLY A 176 -1.23 11.16 13.62
CA GLY A 176 -0.68 12.30 12.90
C GLY A 176 -0.19 11.91 11.50
N ILE A 177 0.58 10.83 11.37
CA ILE A 177 1.04 10.32 10.08
C ILE A 177 -0.15 9.91 9.21
N LEU A 178 -1.12 9.20 9.76
CA LEU A 178 -2.30 8.73 9.03
C LEU A 178 -3.16 9.88 8.49
N ILE A 179 -3.24 11.00 9.20
CA ILE A 179 -4.02 12.18 8.80
C ILE A 179 -3.18 13.14 7.97
N LEU A 180 -1.97 13.48 8.43
CA LEU A 180 -1.12 14.48 7.79
C LEU A 180 -0.57 14.00 6.44
N PHE A 181 -0.38 12.69 6.28
CA PHE A 181 0.16 12.14 5.06
C PHE A 181 -0.78 12.30 3.84
N PRO A 182 -2.07 11.88 3.92
CA PRO A 182 -3.04 12.17 2.86
C PRO A 182 -3.31 13.68 2.72
N ALA A 183 -3.39 14.43 3.84
CA ALA A 183 -3.62 15.86 3.81
C ALA A 183 -2.47 16.63 3.12
N PHE A 184 -1.24 16.22 3.37
CA PHE A 184 -0.07 16.78 2.68
C PHE A 184 -0.12 16.48 1.18
N TRP A 185 -0.51 15.26 0.79
CA TRP A 185 -0.61 14.84 -0.60
C TRP A 185 -1.68 15.65 -1.35
N VAL A 186 -2.90 15.71 -0.80
CA VAL A 186 -4.00 16.51 -1.37
C VAL A 186 -3.64 18.01 -1.37
N GLY A 187 -3.06 18.51 -0.29
CA GLY A 187 -2.64 19.91 -0.18
C GLY A 187 -1.58 20.30 -1.21
N ALA A 188 -0.62 19.42 -1.49
CA ALA A 188 0.40 19.67 -2.52
C ALA A 188 -0.22 19.69 -3.93
N GLU A 189 -1.17 18.84 -4.21
CA GLU A 189 -1.88 18.77 -5.49
C GLU A 189 -2.75 20.02 -5.68
N VAL A 190 -3.53 20.42 -4.68
CA VAL A 190 -4.32 21.63 -4.68
C VAL A 190 -3.43 22.89 -4.83
N ALA A 191 -2.31 22.95 -4.10
CA ALA A 191 -1.39 24.07 -4.20
C ALA A 191 -0.77 24.19 -5.61
N THR A 192 -0.41 23.09 -6.24
CA THR A 192 0.11 23.11 -7.62
C THR A 192 -0.94 23.59 -8.62
N LEU A 193 -2.18 23.12 -8.50
CA LEU A 193 -3.27 23.58 -9.36
C LEU A 193 -3.58 25.08 -9.15
N ALA A 194 -3.63 25.52 -7.90
CA ALA A 194 -3.88 26.93 -7.56
C ALA A 194 -2.78 27.87 -8.12
N VAL A 195 -1.50 27.46 -8.01
CA VAL A 195 -0.39 28.26 -8.60
C VAL A 195 -0.53 28.34 -10.12
N GLY A 196 -0.90 27.23 -10.78
CA GLY A 196 -1.12 27.23 -12.25
C GLY A 196 -2.20 28.19 -12.70
N SER A 197 -3.33 28.16 -12.00
CA SER A 197 -4.48 29.02 -12.32
C SER A 197 -4.20 30.49 -12.02
N LEU A 198 -3.54 30.79 -10.89
CA LEU A 198 -3.17 32.17 -10.51
C LEU A 198 -2.18 32.81 -11.50
N LEU A 199 -1.27 32.00 -12.05
CA LEU A 199 -0.29 32.48 -13.02
C LEU A 199 -0.78 32.39 -14.47
N GLY A 200 -1.95 31.82 -14.73
CA GLY A 200 -2.50 31.60 -16.08
C GLY A 200 -1.67 30.66 -16.97
N ILE A 201 -0.85 29.80 -16.36
CA ILE A 201 0.10 28.90 -17.06
C ILE A 201 -0.34 27.42 -17.04
N ASP A 202 -1.50 27.14 -16.53
CA ASP A 202 -2.08 25.79 -16.39
C ASP A 202 -2.22 25.04 -17.73
N SER A 203 -2.44 25.75 -18.83
CA SER A 203 -2.49 25.21 -20.18
C SER A 203 -1.10 24.92 -20.78
N HIS A 204 -0.03 25.51 -20.22
CA HIS A 204 1.31 25.39 -20.77
C HIS A 204 1.88 23.97 -20.65
N PRO A 205 2.43 23.36 -21.73
CA PRO A 205 2.88 21.96 -21.70
C PRO A 205 4.02 21.71 -20.70
N ILE A 206 4.92 22.67 -20.52
CA ILE A 206 6.03 22.57 -19.55
C ILE A 206 5.48 22.55 -18.13
N TYR A 207 4.48 23.37 -17.81
CA TYR A 207 3.86 23.41 -16.50
C TYR A 207 3.18 22.09 -16.17
N ARG A 208 2.40 21.53 -17.11
CA ARG A 208 1.79 20.20 -16.94
C ARG A 208 2.81 19.09 -16.75
N LEU A 209 3.95 19.16 -17.43
CA LEU A 209 5.04 18.21 -17.23
C LEU A 209 5.65 18.35 -15.82
N LEU A 210 5.90 19.59 -15.36
CA LEU A 210 6.43 19.85 -14.02
C LEU A 210 5.48 19.32 -12.93
N ILE A 211 4.17 19.55 -13.05
CA ILE A 211 3.17 19.01 -12.10
C ILE A 211 3.25 17.48 -12.04
N ARG A 212 3.30 16.81 -13.20
CA ARG A 212 3.40 15.34 -13.24
C ARG A 212 4.67 14.83 -12.59
N ILE A 213 5.81 15.47 -12.84
CA ILE A 213 7.08 15.09 -12.22
C ILE A 213 7.02 15.32 -10.72
N THR A 214 6.47 16.44 -10.27
CA THR A 214 6.32 16.75 -8.83
C THR A 214 5.43 15.73 -8.14
N ALA A 215 4.29 15.39 -8.73
CA ALA A 215 3.39 14.35 -8.21
C ALA A 215 4.10 13.00 -8.08
N LEU A 216 4.84 12.57 -9.11
CA LEU A 216 5.63 11.35 -9.07
C LEU A 216 6.70 11.37 -7.97
N LEU A 217 7.45 12.47 -7.86
CA LEU A 217 8.47 12.60 -6.82
C LEU A 217 7.85 12.56 -5.42
N LEU A 218 6.70 13.19 -5.25
CA LEU A 218 5.96 13.21 -3.99
C LEU A 218 5.49 11.80 -3.62
N GLU A 219 4.99 11.04 -4.59
CA GLU A 219 4.56 9.65 -4.39
C GLU A 219 5.73 8.78 -3.92
N PHE A 220 6.86 8.79 -4.62
CA PHE A 220 8.05 8.04 -4.20
C PHE A 220 8.57 8.48 -2.84
N PHE A 221 8.65 9.79 -2.62
CA PHE A 221 9.08 10.35 -1.35
C PHE A 221 8.19 9.93 -0.19
N SER A 222 6.89 9.86 -0.43
CA SER A 222 5.89 9.39 0.50
C SER A 222 6.15 7.96 0.96
N PHE A 223 6.39 7.02 0.04
CA PHE A 223 6.75 5.65 0.38
C PHE A 223 8.08 5.58 1.16
N VAL A 224 9.09 6.37 0.75
CA VAL A 224 10.38 6.41 1.45
C VAL A 224 10.21 6.89 2.88
N LEU A 225 9.47 7.99 3.10
CA LEU A 225 9.18 8.51 4.43
C LEU A 225 8.39 7.51 5.28
N PHE A 226 7.39 6.85 4.68
CA PHE A 226 6.62 5.83 5.37
C PHE A 226 7.54 4.73 5.92
N TYR A 227 8.41 4.15 5.09
CA TYR A 227 9.33 3.10 5.53
C TYR A 227 10.42 3.58 6.47
N LYS A 228 10.75 4.85 6.44
CA LYS A 228 11.72 5.44 7.36
C LYS A 228 11.15 5.76 8.73
N LEU A 229 9.92 6.29 8.79
CA LEU A 229 9.36 6.89 10.02
C LEU A 229 8.39 5.96 10.78
N VAL A 230 7.60 5.13 10.05
CA VAL A 230 6.56 4.33 10.68
C VAL A 230 7.11 3.15 11.49
N PRO A 231 8.13 2.39 11.03
CA PRO A 231 8.69 1.32 11.84
C PRO A 231 9.28 1.83 13.18
N ARG A 232 9.10 1.05 14.23
CA ARG A 232 9.61 1.38 15.59
C ARG A 232 11.12 1.14 15.76
N THR A 233 11.82 0.87 14.69
CA THR A 233 13.26 0.63 14.65
C THR A 233 13.97 1.70 13.82
N ARG A 234 15.29 1.76 13.96
CA ARG A 234 16.10 2.64 13.11
C ARG A 234 16.29 2.02 11.73
N VAL A 235 15.44 2.41 10.79
CA VAL A 235 15.59 1.99 9.40
C VAL A 235 16.69 2.82 8.73
N GLN A 236 17.62 2.17 8.00
CA GLN A 236 18.65 2.84 7.22
C GLN A 236 18.04 3.55 6.01
N TRP A 237 18.55 4.74 5.66
CA TRP A 237 18.06 5.49 4.51
C TRP A 237 18.18 4.71 3.20
N SER A 238 19.28 3.95 3.00
CA SER A 238 19.45 3.09 1.82
C SER A 238 18.34 2.06 1.68
N SER A 239 17.91 1.46 2.80
CA SER A 239 16.84 0.45 2.81
C SER A 239 15.47 1.08 2.60
N ALA A 240 15.22 2.25 3.20
CA ALA A 240 13.98 3.01 2.98
C ALA A 240 13.88 3.49 1.52
N LEU A 241 14.98 3.98 0.93
CA LEU A 241 15.03 4.39 -0.48
C LEU A 241 14.79 3.21 -1.42
N ALA A 242 15.51 2.10 -1.24
CA ALA A 242 15.35 0.91 -2.08
C ALA A 242 13.89 0.40 -2.04
N ALA A 243 13.30 0.30 -0.85
CA ALA A 243 11.93 -0.14 -0.68
C ALA A 243 10.91 0.88 -1.21
N GLY A 244 11.12 2.17 -0.95
CA GLY A 244 10.23 3.25 -1.38
C GLY A 244 10.17 3.38 -2.89
N LEU A 245 11.32 3.35 -3.56
CA LEU A 245 11.38 3.37 -5.02
C LEU A 245 10.74 2.14 -5.64
N THR A 246 11.00 0.96 -5.07
CA THR A 246 10.40 -0.28 -5.58
C THR A 246 8.89 -0.30 -5.36
N ALA A 247 8.41 0.02 -4.16
CA ALA A 247 6.99 0.04 -3.85
C ALA A 247 6.24 1.12 -4.64
N GLY A 248 6.80 2.32 -4.77
CA GLY A 248 6.25 3.40 -5.58
C GLY A 248 6.12 2.99 -7.05
N ALA A 249 7.16 2.37 -7.63
CA ALA A 249 7.09 1.87 -9.00
C ALA A 249 5.99 0.81 -9.19
N PHE A 250 5.86 -0.14 -8.25
CA PHE A 250 4.77 -1.13 -8.27
C PHE A 250 3.40 -0.48 -8.09
N PHE A 251 3.30 0.55 -7.25
CA PHE A 251 2.04 1.27 -7.03
C PHE A 251 1.62 2.06 -8.28
N LEU A 252 2.54 2.72 -8.98
CA LEU A 252 2.29 3.38 -10.26
C LEU A 252 1.77 2.41 -11.32
N ILE A 253 2.44 1.25 -11.46
CA ILE A 253 2.01 0.21 -12.40
C ILE A 253 0.61 -0.29 -12.02
N PHE A 254 0.39 -0.57 -10.75
CA PHE A 254 -0.91 -1.01 -10.24
C PHE A 254 -1.99 0.04 -10.48
N HIS A 255 -1.71 1.31 -10.18
CA HIS A 255 -2.64 2.42 -10.38
C HIS A 255 -3.02 2.58 -11.85
N TRP A 256 -2.05 2.49 -12.75
CA TRP A 256 -2.30 2.54 -14.20
C TRP A 256 -3.19 1.39 -14.68
N ILE A 257 -2.90 0.15 -14.24
CA ILE A 257 -3.72 -1.02 -14.56
C ILE A 257 -5.14 -0.84 -14.00
N TYR A 258 -5.24 -0.45 -12.74
CA TYR A 258 -6.53 -0.27 -12.06
C TYR A 258 -7.40 0.78 -12.76
N THR A 259 -6.85 1.94 -13.07
CA THR A 259 -7.55 3.01 -13.78
C THR A 259 -8.00 2.54 -15.17
N SER A 260 -7.14 1.81 -15.89
CA SER A 260 -7.49 1.25 -17.20
C SER A 260 -8.66 0.25 -17.13
N VAL A 261 -8.71 -0.57 -16.07
CA VAL A 261 -9.82 -1.50 -15.82
C VAL A 261 -11.08 -0.73 -15.42
N LEU A 262 -10.94 0.25 -14.55
CA LEU A 262 -12.06 1.09 -14.08
C LEU A 262 -12.76 1.77 -15.28
N TRP A 263 -12.00 2.38 -16.20
CA TRP A 263 -12.53 2.98 -17.43
C TRP A 263 -13.36 2.00 -18.26
N LYS A 264 -12.86 0.78 -18.44
CA LYS A 264 -13.58 -0.25 -19.19
C LYS A 264 -14.87 -0.68 -18.48
N VAL A 265 -14.80 -0.92 -17.17
CA VAL A 265 -15.97 -1.36 -16.40
C VAL A 265 -17.04 -0.27 -16.35
N THR A 266 -16.66 1.00 -16.19
CA THR A 266 -17.58 2.13 -16.18
C THR A 266 -18.26 2.33 -17.53
N SER A 267 -17.56 2.03 -18.63
CA SER A 267 -18.17 2.09 -19.99
C SER A 267 -19.25 1.02 -20.20
N TYR A 268 -19.28 -0.06 -19.42
CA TYR A 268 -20.30 -1.12 -19.43
C TYR A 268 -21.42 -0.92 -18.40
N ASN A 269 -21.64 0.30 -17.95
CA ASN A 269 -22.57 0.68 -16.87
C ASN A 269 -24.02 0.16 -17.00
N ALA A 270 -24.43 -0.30 -18.18
CA ALA A 270 -25.79 -0.78 -18.42
C ALA A 270 -26.16 -2.07 -17.63
N ILE A 271 -25.16 -2.85 -17.17
CA ILE A 271 -25.40 -4.16 -16.54
C ILE A 271 -25.10 -4.16 -15.03
N TYR A 272 -24.04 -3.47 -14.59
CA TYR A 272 -23.55 -3.58 -13.20
C TYR A 272 -23.78 -2.32 -12.35
N GLY A 273 -24.06 -1.16 -12.97
CA GLY A 273 -24.35 0.10 -12.27
C GLY A 273 -23.38 0.45 -11.14
N SER A 274 -23.89 1.09 -10.10
CA SER A 274 -23.13 1.45 -8.88
C SER A 274 -22.66 0.24 -8.06
N PHE A 275 -23.20 -0.97 -8.32
CA PHE A 275 -22.84 -2.18 -7.57
C PHE A 275 -21.39 -2.62 -7.81
N ALA A 276 -20.79 -2.34 -8.98
CA ALA A 276 -19.40 -2.65 -9.29
C ALA A 276 -18.40 -1.78 -8.51
N ALA A 277 -18.79 -0.61 -8.05
CA ALA A 277 -17.91 0.35 -7.39
C ALA A 277 -17.32 -0.21 -6.08
N LEU A 278 -18.13 -0.86 -5.25
CA LEU A 278 -17.67 -1.41 -3.96
C LEU A 278 -16.65 -2.53 -4.12
N PRO A 279 -16.86 -3.58 -4.95
CA PRO A 279 -15.84 -4.59 -5.21
C PRO A 279 -14.54 -4.02 -5.79
N LEU A 280 -14.63 -3.07 -6.73
CA LEU A 280 -13.45 -2.42 -7.31
C LEU A 280 -12.68 -1.60 -6.27
N PHE A 281 -13.39 -0.86 -5.42
CA PHE A 281 -12.77 -0.13 -4.32
C PHE A 281 -12.06 -1.06 -3.33
N LEU A 282 -12.70 -2.17 -2.95
CA LEU A 282 -12.09 -3.18 -2.08
C LEU A 282 -10.86 -3.81 -2.70
N PHE A 283 -10.88 -4.07 -4.00
CA PHE A 283 -9.73 -4.57 -4.76
C PHE A 283 -8.59 -3.55 -4.72
N TRP A 284 -8.85 -2.28 -5.03
CA TRP A 284 -7.88 -1.20 -4.98
C TRP A 284 -7.27 -1.08 -3.58
N LEU A 285 -8.10 -1.04 -2.55
CA LEU A 285 -7.68 -0.92 -1.16
C LEU A 285 -6.79 -2.09 -0.73
N ARG A 286 -7.18 -3.31 -1.08
CA ARG A 286 -6.42 -4.51 -0.75
C ARG A 286 -5.03 -4.50 -1.38
N TYR A 287 -4.93 -4.19 -2.67
CA TYR A 287 -3.64 -4.22 -3.36
C TYR A 287 -2.76 -3.03 -3.00
N SER A 288 -3.33 -1.88 -2.67
CA SER A 288 -2.59 -0.74 -2.11
C SER A 288 -1.90 -1.12 -0.79
N TRP A 289 -2.62 -1.74 0.15
CA TRP A 289 -2.04 -2.26 1.38
C TRP A 289 -1.03 -3.38 1.12
N GLN A 290 -1.28 -4.24 0.14
CA GLN A 290 -0.36 -5.32 -0.22
C GLN A 290 0.99 -4.77 -0.70
N ILE A 291 0.98 -3.78 -1.58
CA ILE A 291 2.20 -3.14 -2.09
C ILE A 291 2.94 -2.46 -0.95
N LEU A 292 2.24 -1.72 -0.11
CA LEU A 292 2.83 -1.01 1.03
C LEU A 292 3.49 -1.97 2.03
N LEU A 293 2.82 -3.05 2.42
CA LEU A 293 3.40 -4.02 3.35
C LEU A 293 4.52 -4.84 2.71
N THR A 294 4.42 -5.17 1.42
CA THR A 294 5.51 -5.84 0.68
C THR A 294 6.76 -4.98 0.62
N GLY A 295 6.62 -3.68 0.40
CA GLY A 295 7.74 -2.74 0.47
C GLY A 295 8.38 -2.67 1.85
N ASN A 296 7.58 -2.77 2.93
CA ASN A 296 8.11 -2.82 4.30
C ASN A 296 8.92 -4.11 4.56
N GLU A 297 8.46 -5.26 4.07
CA GLU A 297 9.22 -6.51 4.10
C GLU A 297 10.51 -6.40 3.29
N LEU A 298 10.48 -5.70 2.14
CA LEU A 298 11.65 -5.43 1.32
C LEU A 298 12.66 -4.54 2.05
N ALA A 299 12.21 -3.50 2.75
CA ALA A 299 13.07 -2.63 3.56
C ALA A 299 13.80 -3.44 4.64
N TYR A 300 13.07 -4.32 5.33
CA TYR A 300 13.62 -5.22 6.33
C TYR A 300 14.63 -6.19 5.73
N ALA A 301 14.27 -6.86 4.63
CA ALA A 301 15.15 -7.82 3.95
C ALA A 301 16.42 -7.15 3.42
N HIS A 302 16.34 -5.94 2.88
CA HIS A 302 17.47 -5.17 2.41
C HIS A 302 18.43 -4.81 3.55
N GLN A 303 17.90 -4.31 4.67
CA GLN A 303 18.72 -3.93 5.82
C GLN A 303 19.39 -5.12 6.50
N ASN A 304 18.70 -6.26 6.56
CA ASN A 304 19.14 -7.44 7.32
C ASN A 304 19.59 -8.61 6.42
N LEU A 305 19.95 -8.33 5.17
CA LEU A 305 20.28 -9.36 4.18
C LEU A 305 21.41 -10.30 4.64
N HIS A 306 22.41 -9.78 5.35
CA HIS A 306 23.53 -10.56 5.90
C HIS A 306 23.03 -11.55 6.98
N LEU A 307 22.20 -11.09 7.91
CA LEU A 307 21.65 -11.94 8.98
C LEU A 307 20.75 -13.03 8.42
N LEU A 308 19.91 -12.70 7.44
CA LEU A 308 19.02 -13.66 6.78
C LEU A 308 19.78 -14.75 6.02
N ARG A 309 20.97 -14.43 5.50
CA ARG A 309 21.88 -15.39 4.88
C ARG A 309 22.49 -16.34 5.92
N GLU A 310 22.94 -15.81 7.05
CA GLU A 310 23.51 -16.58 8.16
C GLU A 310 22.50 -17.54 8.78
N GLU A 311 21.33 -17.04 9.16
CA GLU A 311 20.24 -17.90 9.68
C GLU A 311 19.90 -19.06 8.72
N ARG A 312 19.97 -18.82 7.43
CA ARG A 312 19.70 -19.86 6.45
C ARG A 312 20.80 -20.90 6.35
N ARG A 313 22.09 -20.47 6.50
CA ARG A 313 23.23 -21.38 6.53
C ARG A 313 23.14 -22.31 7.73
N GLU A 314 22.92 -21.78 8.91
CA GLU A 314 22.78 -22.55 10.15
C GLU A 314 21.63 -23.58 10.10
N ARG A 315 20.47 -23.19 9.55
CA ARG A 315 19.34 -24.12 9.37
C ARG A 315 19.64 -25.26 8.39
N LYS A 316 20.54 -25.08 7.43
CA LYS A 316 20.98 -26.15 6.53
C LYS A 316 21.96 -27.09 7.23
N THR A 317 22.90 -26.55 7.99
CA THR A 317 23.87 -27.34 8.75
C THR A 317 23.20 -28.21 9.81
N LYS A 318 22.14 -27.70 10.46
CA LYS A 318 21.35 -28.48 11.44
C LYS A 318 20.45 -29.56 10.83
N LYS A 319 20.24 -29.57 9.51
CA LYS A 319 19.40 -30.56 8.80
C LYS A 319 20.21 -31.58 8.00
N ALA A 320 21.51 -31.35 7.85
CA ALA A 320 22.49 -32.29 7.27
C ALA A 320 23.10 -33.14 8.37
#